data_75adbb4be955fba9ec1f077571a2cd39
#
_entry.id   75adbb4be955fba9ec1f077571a2cd39
#
_cell.length_a   1.000
_cell.length_b   1.000
_cell.length_c   1.000
_cell.angle_alpha   90.00
_cell.angle_beta   90.00
_cell.angle_gamma   90.00
#
_symmetry.space_group_name_H-M   'P 1'
#
loop_
_entity.id
_entity.type
_entity.pdbx_description
1 polymer ?
#
loop_
_entity_poly.entity_id
_entity_poly.type
_entity_poly.pdbx_seq_one_letter_code
_entity_poly.pdbx_strand_id
1 'polypeptide(L)'
;DHQRIIDTYFKPYPGYYFSGDGARRDEDGYYWITGRVDDVINVSGHRIGTAEVESALVLHDAVAEAAVVGCPHDVKGQAIYAFVTLMAGSQPSEALQQELLALVGKEIGSFAKPDHLQWAPSLPKTRSGKIMRRILRKIACNELDSLGDTSTLADPGVVQGLIANRLNR
;
A
#
# COMPACT_ATOMS: atom_id res chain seq x y z
N ASP A 1 -10.18 19.59 17.02
CA ASP A 1 -10.36 18.96 18.32
C ASP A 1 -8.99 18.73 18.98
N HIS A 2 -8.66 19.52 20.01
CA HIS A 2 -7.38 19.43 20.73
C HIS A 2 -7.19 18.08 21.42
N GLN A 3 -8.26 17.50 21.97
CA GLN A 3 -8.17 16.23 22.68
C GLN A 3 -7.73 15.10 21.73
N ARG A 4 -8.25 15.06 20.51
CA ARG A 4 -7.84 14.09 19.52
C ARG A 4 -6.36 14.20 19.15
N ILE A 5 -5.81 15.41 19.07
CA ILE A 5 -4.38 15.63 18.82
C ILE A 5 -3.55 15.07 19.97
N ILE A 6 -3.94 15.37 21.21
CA ILE A 6 -3.25 14.87 22.41
C ILE A 6 -3.29 13.34 22.44
N ASP A 7 -4.48 12.74 22.29
CA ASP A 7 -4.66 11.29 22.36
C ASP A 7 -3.90 10.56 21.24
N THR A 8 -3.81 11.15 20.04
CA THR A 8 -3.16 10.53 18.88
C THR A 8 -1.64 10.67 18.91
N TYR A 9 -1.11 11.85 19.23
CA TYR A 9 0.30 12.17 18.99
C TYR A 9 1.16 12.29 20.24
N PHE A 10 0.59 12.53 21.41
CA PHE A 10 1.35 12.81 22.63
C PHE A 10 1.11 11.79 23.75
N LYS A 11 -0.07 11.19 23.81
CA LYS A 11 -0.43 10.23 24.85
C LYS A 11 0.25 8.87 24.72
N PRO A 12 0.46 8.31 23.48
CA PRO A 12 1.11 7.01 23.33
C PRO A 12 2.52 6.94 23.91
N TYR A 13 3.27 8.06 23.83
CA TYR A 13 4.64 8.16 24.32
C TYR A 13 4.83 9.50 25.05
N PRO A 14 4.63 9.55 26.38
CA PRO A 14 4.74 10.80 27.14
C PRO A 14 6.11 11.46 26.96
N GLY A 15 6.10 12.76 26.64
CA GLY A 15 7.32 13.53 26.35
C GLY A 15 7.82 13.50 24.91
N TYR A 16 7.19 12.72 24.05
CA TYR A 16 7.54 12.61 22.63
C TYR A 16 6.34 12.84 21.74
N TYR A 17 6.59 13.31 20.52
CA TYR A 17 5.60 13.35 19.44
C TYR A 17 5.62 12.04 18.68
N PHE A 18 4.51 11.32 18.65
CA PHE A 18 4.36 10.08 17.90
C PHE A 18 3.97 10.37 16.46
N SER A 19 4.91 10.25 15.53
CA SER A 19 4.66 10.48 14.09
C SER A 19 3.86 9.34 13.45
N GLY A 20 3.91 8.14 14.02
CA GLY A 20 3.33 6.92 13.44
C GLY A 20 4.18 6.31 12.32
N ASP A 21 5.43 6.75 12.18
CA ASP A 21 6.37 6.22 11.21
C ASP A 21 7.37 5.28 11.90
N GLY A 22 7.69 4.16 11.22
CA GLY A 22 8.76 3.27 11.58
C GLY A 22 10.09 3.77 11.03
N ALA A 23 11.16 3.65 11.80
CA ALA A 23 12.49 4.01 11.37
C ALA A 23 13.54 3.04 11.92
N ARG A 24 14.60 2.84 11.16
CA ARG A 24 15.82 2.15 11.59
C ARG A 24 16.97 3.15 11.58
N ARG A 25 17.80 3.13 12.63
CA ARG A 25 19.06 3.85 12.66
C ARG A 25 20.19 2.90 12.34
N ASP A 26 21.08 3.27 11.42
CA ASP A 26 22.27 2.48 11.08
C ASP A 26 23.46 2.83 11.99
N GLU A 27 24.60 2.14 11.76
CA GLU A 27 25.82 2.28 12.57
C GLU A 27 26.47 3.67 12.40
N ASP A 28 26.28 4.31 11.25
CA ASP A 28 26.77 5.66 10.96
C ASP A 28 25.84 6.75 11.53
N GLY A 29 24.69 6.36 12.06
CA GLY A 29 23.72 7.25 12.70
C GLY A 29 22.63 7.81 11.79
N TYR A 30 22.55 7.39 10.52
CA TYR A 30 21.50 7.76 9.60
C TYR A 30 20.18 7.04 9.92
N TYR A 31 19.06 7.73 9.66
CA TYR A 31 17.73 7.19 9.84
C TYR A 31 17.12 6.78 8.50
N TRP A 32 16.66 5.53 8.45
CA TRP A 32 15.95 4.95 7.32
C TRP A 32 14.48 4.83 7.70
N ILE A 33 13.62 5.58 7.02
CA ILE A 33 12.18 5.47 7.23
C ILE A 33 11.67 4.21 6.56
N THR A 34 11.10 3.29 7.35
CA THR A 34 10.65 1.97 6.89
C THR A 34 9.17 1.92 6.55
N GLY A 35 8.46 3.03 6.75
CA GLY A 35 7.04 3.18 6.44
C GLY A 35 6.20 3.50 7.66
N ARG A 36 4.88 3.42 7.52
CA ARG A 36 3.93 3.64 8.61
C ARG A 36 3.84 2.41 9.51
N VAL A 37 3.73 2.61 10.82
CA VAL A 37 3.53 1.50 11.78
C VAL A 37 2.14 0.87 11.67
N ASP A 38 1.18 1.60 11.10
CA ASP A 38 -0.20 1.15 10.84
C ASP A 38 -0.40 0.55 9.42
N ASP A 39 0.61 0.68 8.53
CA ASP A 39 0.62 0.09 7.19
C ASP A 39 1.47 -1.20 7.15
N VAL A 40 1.32 -2.05 8.16
CA VAL A 40 1.96 -3.36 8.25
C VAL A 40 0.94 -4.45 7.94
N ILE A 41 1.34 -5.39 7.09
CA ILE A 41 0.54 -6.56 6.70
C ILE A 41 1.11 -7.79 7.42
N ASN A 42 0.24 -8.63 7.97
CA ASN A 42 0.62 -9.90 8.59
C ASN A 42 0.25 -11.07 7.67
N VAL A 43 1.25 -11.61 6.97
CA VAL A 43 1.08 -12.71 6.02
C VAL A 43 1.75 -13.95 6.56
N SER A 44 0.98 -14.99 6.88
CA SER A 44 1.49 -16.28 7.39
C SER A 44 2.48 -16.13 8.55
N GLY A 45 2.24 -15.17 9.46
CA GLY A 45 3.10 -14.88 10.60
C GLY A 45 4.25 -13.90 10.34
N HIS A 46 4.48 -13.49 9.10
CA HIS A 46 5.47 -12.48 8.75
C HIS A 46 4.84 -11.08 8.79
N ARG A 47 5.55 -10.14 9.40
CA ARG A 47 5.17 -8.71 9.39
C ARG A 47 5.93 -8.01 8.28
N ILE A 48 5.21 -7.47 7.31
CA ILE A 48 5.76 -6.84 6.12
C ILE A 48 5.24 -5.40 6.04
N GLY A 49 6.13 -4.43 5.88
CA GLY A 49 5.75 -3.06 5.58
C GLY A 49 5.21 -2.96 4.14
N THR A 50 4.09 -2.27 3.94
CA THR A 50 3.57 -2.05 2.57
C THR A 50 4.61 -1.37 1.69
N ALA A 51 5.36 -0.41 2.26
CA ALA A 51 6.42 0.32 1.56
C ALA A 51 7.56 -0.58 1.03
N GLU A 52 7.86 -1.69 1.70
CA GLU A 52 8.89 -2.64 1.22
C GLU A 52 8.44 -3.30 -0.08
N VAL A 53 7.19 -3.75 -0.15
CA VAL A 53 6.63 -4.39 -1.34
C VAL A 53 6.45 -3.36 -2.48
N GLU A 54 5.98 -2.14 -2.15
CA GLU A 54 5.88 -1.03 -3.09
C GLU A 54 7.25 -0.70 -3.70
N SER A 55 8.29 -0.60 -2.86
CA SER A 55 9.66 -0.34 -3.29
C SER A 55 10.20 -1.43 -4.22
N ALA A 56 9.94 -2.70 -3.91
CA ALA A 56 10.35 -3.80 -4.78
C ALA A 56 9.66 -3.75 -6.15
N LEU A 57 8.36 -3.41 -6.18
CA LEU A 57 7.61 -3.31 -7.43
C LEU A 57 8.12 -2.16 -8.33
N VAL A 58 8.45 -1.00 -7.76
CA VAL A 58 8.93 0.16 -8.54
C VAL A 58 10.40 0.04 -8.98
N LEU A 59 11.13 -1.00 -8.56
CA LEU A 59 12.44 -1.33 -9.16
C LEU A 59 12.33 -1.79 -10.61
N HIS A 60 11.15 -2.21 -11.04
CA HIS A 60 10.93 -2.65 -12.42
C HIS A 60 10.68 -1.44 -13.34
N ASP A 61 11.42 -1.35 -14.45
CA ASP A 61 11.38 -0.21 -15.39
C ASP A 61 9.99 0.10 -15.96
N ALA A 62 9.12 -0.91 -16.05
CA ALA A 62 7.75 -0.74 -16.54
C ALA A 62 6.79 -0.15 -15.49
N VAL A 63 7.18 -0.02 -14.21
CA VAL A 63 6.31 0.44 -13.12
C VAL A 63 6.56 1.90 -12.81
N ALA A 64 5.51 2.72 -12.92
CA ALA A 64 5.56 4.13 -12.53
C ALA A 64 5.28 4.33 -11.03
N GLU A 65 4.25 3.63 -10.53
CA GLU A 65 3.82 3.73 -9.13
C GLU A 65 3.23 2.39 -8.69
N ALA A 66 3.36 2.10 -7.40
CA ALA A 66 2.66 1.00 -6.76
C ALA A 66 2.07 1.43 -5.42
N ALA A 67 0.94 0.84 -5.06
CA ALA A 67 0.36 0.97 -3.73
C ALA A 67 -0.10 -0.40 -3.25
N VAL A 68 0.26 -0.74 -2.03
CA VAL A 68 0.01 -2.06 -1.44
C VAL A 68 -0.86 -1.93 -0.20
N VAL A 69 -1.82 -2.83 -0.07
CA VAL A 69 -2.68 -2.94 1.12
C VAL A 69 -2.87 -4.40 1.50
N GLY A 70 -3.15 -4.65 2.77
CA GLY A 70 -3.57 -5.97 3.24
C GLY A 70 -5.09 -6.10 3.19
N CYS A 71 -5.58 -7.27 2.79
CA CYS A 71 -6.99 -7.66 2.95
C CYS A 71 -7.08 -8.99 3.70
N PRO A 72 -8.19 -9.27 4.38
CA PRO A 72 -8.38 -10.52 5.10
C PRO A 72 -8.21 -11.74 4.20
N HIS A 73 -7.61 -12.82 4.74
CA HIS A 73 -7.43 -14.09 4.05
C HIS A 73 -7.55 -15.24 5.05
N ASP A 74 -8.39 -16.22 4.77
CA ASP A 74 -8.78 -17.29 5.72
C ASP A 74 -7.60 -18.13 6.22
N VAL A 75 -6.59 -18.36 5.37
CA VAL A 75 -5.43 -19.21 5.70
C VAL A 75 -4.22 -18.39 6.15
N LYS A 76 -3.93 -17.27 5.47
CA LYS A 76 -2.71 -16.49 5.70
C LYS A 76 -2.86 -15.39 6.76
N GLY A 77 -4.08 -15.17 7.27
CA GLY A 77 -4.47 -14.01 8.07
C GLY A 77 -4.74 -12.80 7.18
N GLN A 78 -3.75 -12.35 6.39
CA GLN A 78 -3.93 -11.32 5.37
C GLN A 78 -3.30 -11.75 4.04
N ALA A 79 -3.94 -11.36 2.94
CA ALA A 79 -3.39 -11.38 1.58
C ALA A 79 -2.81 -10.01 1.23
N ILE A 80 -1.83 -10.00 0.36
CA ILE A 80 -1.22 -8.79 -0.19
C ILE A 80 -1.95 -8.43 -1.48
N TYR A 81 -2.53 -7.23 -1.52
CA TYR A 81 -3.17 -6.68 -2.71
C TYR A 81 -2.36 -5.48 -3.22
N ALA A 82 -1.80 -5.60 -4.42
CA ALA A 82 -1.01 -4.56 -5.06
C ALA A 82 -1.80 -3.88 -6.17
N PHE A 83 -1.80 -2.56 -6.19
CA PHE A 83 -2.27 -1.73 -7.30
C PHE A 83 -1.04 -1.16 -8.00
N VAL A 84 -0.92 -1.41 -9.30
CA VAL A 84 0.28 -1.05 -10.07
C VAL A 84 -0.10 -0.16 -11.25
N THR A 85 0.51 1.02 -11.31
CA THR A 85 0.44 1.94 -12.46
C THR A 85 1.69 1.75 -13.31
N LEU A 86 1.51 1.52 -14.60
CA LEU A 86 2.61 1.32 -15.52
C LEU A 86 3.14 2.64 -16.08
N MET A 87 4.40 2.62 -16.48
CA MET A 87 5.03 3.70 -17.25
C MET A 87 4.34 3.88 -18.60
N ALA A 88 4.36 5.09 -19.12
CA ALA A 88 3.84 5.40 -20.45
C ALA A 88 4.53 4.52 -21.51
N GLY A 89 3.71 3.85 -22.35
CA GLY A 89 4.21 2.91 -23.36
C GLY A 89 4.26 1.44 -22.92
N SER A 90 4.22 1.16 -21.62
CA SER A 90 4.10 -0.21 -21.11
C SER A 90 2.64 -0.66 -21.14
N GLN A 91 2.41 -1.96 -21.38
CA GLN A 91 1.07 -2.54 -21.44
C GLN A 91 0.91 -3.66 -20.42
N PRO A 92 -0.28 -3.78 -19.80
CA PRO A 92 -0.60 -4.90 -18.94
C PRO A 92 -0.46 -6.23 -19.68
N SER A 93 0.23 -7.19 -19.06
CA SER A 93 0.33 -8.56 -19.57
C SER A 93 0.54 -9.54 -18.43
N GLU A 94 0.22 -10.80 -18.68
CA GLU A 94 0.48 -11.88 -17.73
C GLU A 94 1.99 -12.10 -17.51
N ALA A 95 2.78 -11.97 -18.56
CA ALA A 95 4.25 -12.07 -18.49
C ALA A 95 4.81 -11.01 -17.54
N LEU A 96 4.44 -9.75 -17.73
CA LEU A 96 4.87 -8.65 -16.83
C LEU A 96 4.41 -8.87 -15.39
N GLN A 97 3.19 -9.40 -15.19
CA GLN A 97 2.72 -9.72 -13.84
C GLN A 97 3.62 -10.77 -13.17
N GLN A 98 3.99 -11.84 -13.89
CA GLN A 98 4.89 -12.88 -13.37
C GLN A 98 6.30 -12.32 -13.07
N GLU A 99 6.82 -11.43 -13.93
CA GLU A 99 8.10 -10.75 -13.70
C GLU A 99 8.06 -9.92 -12.41
N LEU A 100 7.00 -9.15 -12.18
CA LEU A 100 6.83 -8.36 -10.96
C LEU A 100 6.73 -9.24 -9.71
N LEU A 101 5.96 -10.33 -9.77
CA LEU A 101 5.86 -11.28 -8.66
C LEU A 101 7.20 -11.99 -8.38
N ALA A 102 7.96 -12.32 -9.42
CA ALA A 102 9.28 -12.90 -9.29
C ALA A 102 10.27 -11.90 -8.66
N LEU A 103 10.21 -10.63 -9.08
CA LEU A 103 11.03 -9.56 -8.54
C LEU A 103 10.78 -9.36 -7.05
N VAL A 104 9.52 -9.23 -6.61
CA VAL A 104 9.18 -9.13 -5.18
C VAL A 104 9.69 -10.36 -4.41
N GLY A 105 9.52 -11.56 -4.99
CA GLY A 105 10.02 -12.79 -4.39
C GLY A 105 11.53 -12.84 -4.24
N LYS A 106 12.28 -12.23 -5.16
CA LYS A 106 13.74 -12.13 -5.13
C LYS A 106 14.21 -11.09 -4.10
N GLU A 107 13.59 -9.92 -4.09
CA GLU A 107 14.02 -8.78 -3.24
C GLU A 107 13.66 -8.97 -1.76
N ILE A 108 12.50 -9.59 -1.46
CA ILE A 108 11.99 -9.69 -0.08
C ILE A 108 11.86 -11.16 0.34
N GLY A 109 11.26 -11.98 -0.52
CA GLY A 109 10.96 -13.38 -0.23
C GLY A 109 9.62 -13.83 -0.81
N SER A 110 9.43 -15.13 -0.94
CA SER A 110 8.23 -15.70 -1.58
C SER A 110 6.93 -15.37 -0.83
N PHE A 111 6.99 -15.17 0.48
CA PHE A 111 5.85 -14.83 1.33
C PHE A 111 5.33 -13.39 1.09
N ALA A 112 6.17 -12.51 0.51
CA ALA A 112 5.83 -11.13 0.22
C ALA A 112 5.21 -10.93 -1.17
N LYS A 113 5.12 -11.99 -1.99
CA LYS A 113 4.49 -11.90 -3.32
C LYS A 113 3.03 -11.50 -3.19
N PRO A 114 2.56 -10.47 -3.90
CA PRO A 114 1.16 -10.13 -3.96
C PRO A 114 0.28 -11.31 -4.39
N ASP A 115 -0.79 -11.55 -3.64
CA ASP A 115 -1.84 -12.51 -4.00
C ASP A 115 -2.71 -11.97 -5.13
N HIS A 116 -2.89 -10.64 -5.15
CA HIS A 116 -3.61 -9.92 -6.16
C HIS A 116 -2.75 -8.76 -6.67
N LEU A 117 -2.57 -8.67 -7.98
CA LEU A 117 -1.91 -7.55 -8.64
C LEU A 117 -2.89 -6.96 -9.66
N GLN A 118 -3.44 -5.80 -9.33
CA GLN A 118 -4.40 -5.08 -10.16
C GLN A 118 -3.71 -3.95 -10.91
N TRP A 119 -3.86 -3.93 -12.22
CA TRP A 119 -3.44 -2.80 -13.03
C TRP A 119 -4.32 -1.59 -12.78
N ALA A 120 -3.73 -0.46 -12.48
CA ALA A 120 -4.39 0.78 -12.17
C ALA A 120 -3.90 1.87 -13.13
N PRO A 121 -4.78 2.51 -13.92
CA PRO A 121 -4.38 3.64 -14.77
C PRO A 121 -3.78 4.79 -13.96
N SER A 122 -4.27 4.98 -12.73
CA SER A 122 -3.71 5.88 -11.72
C SER A 122 -4.16 5.44 -10.33
N LEU A 123 -3.49 5.96 -9.28
CA LEU A 123 -3.85 5.70 -7.89
C LEU A 123 -4.72 6.84 -7.33
N PRO A 124 -5.67 6.55 -6.42
CA PRO A 124 -6.48 7.58 -5.78
C PRO A 124 -5.61 8.44 -4.86
N LYS A 125 -5.45 9.70 -5.20
CA LYS A 125 -4.61 10.67 -4.48
C LYS A 125 -5.42 11.85 -3.99
N THR A 126 -5.00 12.43 -2.87
CA THR A 126 -5.45 13.75 -2.45
C THR A 126 -4.92 14.82 -3.40
N ARG A 127 -5.46 16.04 -3.32
CA ARG A 127 -4.94 17.20 -4.07
C ARG A 127 -3.47 17.51 -3.78
N SER A 128 -2.94 17.09 -2.63
CA SER A 128 -1.52 17.22 -2.28
C SER A 128 -0.65 16.05 -2.78
N GLY A 129 -1.21 15.11 -3.55
CA GLY A 129 -0.48 13.97 -4.13
C GLY A 129 -0.36 12.75 -3.21
N LYS A 130 -0.93 12.78 -2.00
CA LYS A 130 -0.87 11.64 -1.07
C LYS A 130 -1.84 10.54 -1.49
N ILE A 131 -1.34 9.31 -1.63
CA ILE A 131 -2.16 8.13 -1.94
C ILE A 131 -3.15 7.85 -0.80
N MET A 132 -4.40 7.64 -1.16
CA MET A 132 -5.48 7.34 -0.20
C MET A 132 -5.63 5.84 0.02
N ARG A 133 -4.65 5.23 0.74
CA ARG A 133 -4.62 3.78 1.03
C ARG A 133 -5.89 3.26 1.68
N ARG A 134 -6.58 4.09 2.46
CA ARG A 134 -7.88 3.72 3.04
C ARG A 134 -8.90 3.31 1.97
N ILE A 135 -8.97 4.03 0.85
CA ILE A 135 -9.88 3.70 -0.26
C ILE A 135 -9.41 2.41 -0.95
N LEU A 136 -8.12 2.28 -1.24
CA LEU A 136 -7.55 1.07 -1.84
C LEU A 136 -7.82 -0.17 -1.00
N ARG A 137 -7.66 -0.09 0.33
CA ARG A 137 -7.96 -1.19 1.26
C ARG A 137 -9.42 -1.61 1.17
N LYS A 138 -10.36 -0.66 1.15
CA LYS A 138 -11.78 -0.96 1.03
C LYS A 138 -12.14 -1.62 -0.29
N ILE A 139 -11.51 -1.22 -1.39
CA ILE A 139 -11.66 -1.89 -2.69
C ILE A 139 -11.09 -3.32 -2.61
N ALA A 140 -9.89 -3.48 -2.06
CA ALA A 140 -9.24 -4.78 -1.89
C ALA A 140 -10.01 -5.73 -0.95
N CYS A 141 -10.73 -5.19 0.06
CA CYS A 141 -11.57 -5.98 0.98
C CYS A 141 -13.01 -6.13 0.49
N ASN A 142 -13.36 -5.60 -0.70
CA ASN A 142 -14.73 -5.58 -1.24
C ASN A 142 -15.76 -4.84 -0.36
N GLU A 143 -15.31 -3.84 0.43
CA GLU A 143 -16.12 -3.01 1.32
C GLU A 143 -16.60 -1.74 0.64
N LEU A 144 -17.33 -1.85 -0.47
CA LEU A 144 -17.64 -0.75 -1.37
C LEU A 144 -18.67 0.23 -0.82
N ASP A 145 -19.58 -0.24 0.04
CA ASP A 145 -20.66 0.59 0.61
C ASP A 145 -20.15 1.61 1.64
N SER A 146 -18.89 1.50 2.05
CA SER A 146 -18.30 2.28 3.13
C SER A 146 -16.97 2.96 2.76
N LEU A 147 -16.81 3.42 1.51
CA LEU A 147 -15.56 4.08 1.06
C LEU A 147 -15.17 5.31 1.89
N GLY A 148 -16.15 5.91 2.59
CA GLY A 148 -15.97 7.07 3.44
C GLY A 148 -15.78 8.37 2.64
N ASP A 149 -15.19 9.38 3.28
CA ASP A 149 -15.01 10.70 2.66
C ASP A 149 -14.04 10.65 1.48
N THR A 150 -14.56 10.98 0.30
CA THR A 150 -13.82 11.07 -0.97
C THR A 150 -13.66 12.52 -1.45
N SER A 151 -14.11 13.51 -0.68
CA SER A 151 -14.11 14.93 -1.07
C SER A 151 -12.72 15.52 -1.31
N THR A 152 -11.69 14.89 -0.73
CA THR A 152 -10.30 15.30 -0.87
C THR A 152 -9.58 14.70 -2.06
N LEU A 153 -10.23 13.79 -2.82
CA LEU A 153 -9.68 13.21 -4.04
C LEU A 153 -9.41 14.28 -5.10
N ALA A 154 -8.26 14.16 -5.75
CA ALA A 154 -7.93 14.98 -6.91
C ALA A 154 -8.78 14.61 -8.13
N ASP A 155 -8.98 13.30 -8.32
CA ASP A 155 -9.84 12.73 -9.38
C ASP A 155 -10.71 11.59 -8.80
N PRO A 156 -12.00 11.84 -8.57
CA PRO A 156 -12.96 10.81 -8.12
C PRO A 156 -13.20 9.68 -9.13
N GLY A 157 -12.97 9.91 -10.42
CA GLY A 157 -13.19 8.91 -11.49
C GLY A 157 -12.26 7.70 -11.38
N VAL A 158 -11.08 7.89 -10.82
CA VAL A 158 -10.10 6.82 -10.58
C VAL A 158 -10.68 5.69 -9.73
N VAL A 159 -11.46 6.03 -8.70
CA VAL A 159 -12.04 5.06 -7.77
C VAL A 159 -13.02 4.13 -8.48
N GLN A 160 -13.86 4.67 -9.37
CA GLN A 160 -14.82 3.86 -10.12
C GLN A 160 -14.12 2.85 -11.04
N GLY A 161 -13.05 3.27 -11.70
CA GLY A 161 -12.23 2.39 -12.54
C GLY A 161 -11.59 1.25 -11.73
N LEU A 162 -11.06 1.54 -10.55
CA LEU A 162 -10.48 0.54 -9.66
C LEU A 162 -11.53 -0.46 -9.15
N ILE A 163 -12.72 0.01 -8.80
CA ILE A 163 -13.84 -0.85 -8.38
C ILE A 163 -14.27 -1.78 -9.50
N ALA A 164 -14.41 -1.25 -10.72
CA ALA A 164 -14.84 -2.04 -11.88
C ALA A 164 -13.86 -3.17 -12.22
N ASN A 165 -12.57 -2.95 -12.03
CA ASN A 165 -11.48 -3.87 -12.38
C ASN A 165 -10.92 -4.66 -11.19
N ARG A 166 -11.58 -4.65 -10.03
CA ARG A 166 -11.08 -5.38 -8.85
C ARG A 166 -11.06 -6.90 -9.06
N LEU A 167 -10.08 -7.57 -8.47
CA LEU A 167 -9.81 -9.00 -8.69
C LEU A 167 -10.52 -9.92 -7.68
N ASN A 168 -11.00 -9.40 -6.58
CA ASN A 168 -11.64 -10.13 -5.46
C ASN A 168 -13.17 -9.98 -5.48
N ARG A 169 -13.80 -10.31 -6.59
CA ARG A 169 -15.27 -10.26 -6.75
C ARG A 169 -15.94 -11.43 -6.09
#